data_09d81fddc25f4223760b1c23bb007849
#
_entry.id   09d81fddc25f4223760b1c23bb007849
#
_cell.length_a   1.000
_cell.length_b   1.000
_cell.length_c   1.000
_cell.angle_alpha   90.00
_cell.angle_beta   90.00
_cell.angle_gamma   90.00
#
_symmetry.space_group_name_H-M   'P 1'
#
loop_
_entity.id
_entity.type
_entity.pdbx_description
1 polymer ?
#
loop_
_entity_poly.entity_id
_entity_poly.type
_entity_poly.pdbx_seq_one_letter_code
_entity_poly.pdbx_strand_id
1 'polypeptide(L)'
;MLFYKITMFGRREKDLPPGPPTVPILGNAHLIPTTWFSAQLKTWAEQYGSVYSLKVGQSTMVVLNDRRAVHELLVKQGAYYNDRPVDAQAAVAARHENTALMHEGPMRRAERKIAATYFAPKNLDGVLRPVQEAEVNRLMFDLLTKPEQFAKSVKRTTASVASITLFGHRALEFDSFWAYASYFYSTCTGIAYLDSTGGLHCNGCALAPGSYLPIEQFPILKLVPDRWLMGRERGKRFYGIMTGIWAEARQRVDKRRSAGDKRESLIDMILDEKIKSGVSLSYSGLNNFLGGVHMGASDTTATATLTTILFLAKHPDFQEKARIELDRVCGTERMPSWSDFKDLPYVNCILKEGLRMRPIVPSGVPHRSKEDRWYDGMLIPADSTIFIPPATLNYDENYVTDSSTYNPDRYLPTADRLAPELSASSKYEERDHYSYGAGRRMCVGIHLAERSQWRMIAQMLWAFNIEPEIGPDGEPMEVKTGYDVYEDGFLNGPKDYMVRIVPRSEKHAEVVRATFAETEPDLARWE
;
A
#
# COMPACT_ATOMS: atom_id res chain seq x y z
N MET A 1 -11.76 44.21 -14.90
CA MET A 1 -12.25 42.94 -14.35
C MET A 1 -11.35 41.78 -14.68
N LEU A 2 -10.94 41.53 -15.94
CA LEU A 2 -10.03 40.44 -16.34
C LEU A 2 -8.66 40.55 -15.67
N PHE A 3 -8.04 41.72 -15.68
CA PHE A 3 -6.73 41.95 -15.01
C PHE A 3 -6.79 41.68 -13.51
N TYR A 4 -7.84 42.06 -12.81
CA TYR A 4 -8.04 41.75 -11.40
C TYR A 4 -8.18 40.23 -11.18
N LYS A 5 -8.94 39.50 -12.00
CA LYS A 5 -9.04 38.03 -11.92
C LYS A 5 -7.70 37.36 -12.15
N ILE A 6 -6.88 37.84 -13.08
CA ILE A 6 -5.54 37.31 -13.35
C ILE A 6 -4.60 37.58 -12.17
N THR A 7 -4.62 38.78 -11.59
CA THR A 7 -3.75 39.12 -10.46
C THR A 7 -4.13 38.41 -9.16
N MET A 8 -5.42 38.06 -9.00
CA MET A 8 -5.90 37.28 -7.85
C MET A 8 -5.74 35.77 -8.01
N PHE A 9 -5.52 35.31 -9.27
CA PHE A 9 -5.32 33.89 -9.54
C PHE A 9 -4.00 33.40 -8.89
N GLY A 10 -4.05 32.33 -8.13
CA GLY A 10 -2.89 31.79 -7.40
C GLY A 10 -2.57 32.49 -6.07
N ARG A 11 -3.31 33.54 -5.68
CA ARG A 11 -3.16 34.15 -4.35
C ARG A 11 -3.83 33.33 -3.28
N ARG A 12 -3.27 33.41 -2.06
CA ARG A 12 -3.88 32.80 -0.89
C ARG A 12 -5.12 33.58 -0.45
N GLU A 13 -6.17 32.84 -0.14
CA GLU A 13 -7.33 33.38 0.55
C GLU A 13 -6.97 33.75 1.99
N LYS A 14 -7.73 34.67 2.59
CA LYS A 14 -7.61 34.98 4.01
C LYS A 14 -7.98 33.75 4.85
N ASP A 15 -7.36 33.62 5.98
CA ASP A 15 -7.63 32.58 6.99
C ASP A 15 -7.28 31.13 6.57
N LEU A 16 -6.61 30.92 5.42
CA LEU A 16 -6.03 29.60 5.10
C LEU A 16 -4.96 29.19 6.11
N PRO A 17 -4.77 27.86 6.34
CA PRO A 17 -3.62 27.36 7.12
C PRO A 17 -2.31 27.97 6.61
N PRO A 18 -1.31 28.25 7.46
CA PRO A 18 -0.02 28.83 7.06
C PRO A 18 0.60 28.12 5.85
N GLY A 19 1.58 28.73 5.20
CA GLY A 19 2.28 28.10 4.08
C GLY A 19 3.16 29.08 3.33
N PRO A 20 3.92 28.62 2.32
CA PRO A 20 4.87 29.45 1.60
C PRO A 20 4.20 30.60 0.87
N PRO A 21 4.91 31.73 0.69
CA PRO A 21 4.44 32.86 -0.11
C PRO A 21 4.10 32.40 -1.53
N THR A 22 3.03 32.96 -2.07
CA THR A 22 2.58 32.64 -3.43
C THR A 22 3.11 33.64 -4.46
N VAL A 23 3.40 33.15 -5.67
CA VAL A 23 3.65 34.01 -6.82
C VAL A 23 2.37 34.13 -7.67
N PRO A 24 2.16 35.27 -8.39
CA PRO A 24 0.99 35.42 -9.23
C PRO A 24 0.81 34.27 -10.22
N ILE A 25 -0.42 33.87 -10.46
CA ILE A 25 -0.84 32.81 -11.37
C ILE A 25 -0.46 31.42 -10.87
N LEU A 26 0.80 31.14 -10.58
CA LEU A 26 1.28 29.82 -10.21
C LEU A 26 0.94 29.45 -8.76
N GLY A 27 0.80 30.44 -7.87
CA GLY A 27 0.74 30.16 -6.45
C GLY A 27 2.06 29.53 -5.97
N ASN A 28 1.99 28.32 -5.45
CA ASN A 28 3.15 27.52 -5.01
C ASN A 28 3.52 26.40 -6.00
N ALA A 29 2.93 26.34 -7.21
CA ALA A 29 3.17 25.26 -8.16
C ALA A 29 4.66 25.04 -8.48
N HIS A 30 5.44 26.14 -8.56
CA HIS A 30 6.88 26.12 -8.82
C HIS A 30 7.72 25.52 -7.68
N LEU A 31 7.16 25.33 -6.50
CA LEU A 31 7.82 24.75 -5.33
C LEU A 31 7.57 23.24 -5.21
N ILE A 32 6.62 22.69 -5.98
CA ILE A 32 6.29 21.27 -5.91
C ILE A 32 7.37 20.47 -6.64
N PRO A 33 8.12 19.60 -5.91
CA PRO A 33 9.17 18.82 -6.53
C PRO A 33 8.58 17.70 -7.41
N THR A 34 9.32 17.29 -8.42
CA THR A 34 8.98 16.13 -9.27
C THR A 34 9.39 14.80 -8.67
N THR A 35 10.24 14.81 -7.65
CA THR A 35 10.78 13.65 -6.94
C THR A 35 10.70 13.87 -5.43
N TRP A 36 10.57 12.81 -4.65
CA TRP A 36 10.57 12.84 -3.18
C TRP A 36 9.57 13.84 -2.57
N PHE A 37 8.37 13.90 -3.13
CA PHE A 37 7.31 14.82 -2.67
C PHE A 37 7.01 14.66 -1.17
N SER A 38 7.04 13.43 -0.64
CA SER A 38 6.82 13.18 0.78
C SER A 38 7.89 13.81 1.69
N ALA A 39 9.14 13.85 1.25
CA ALA A 39 10.22 14.52 2.00
C ALA A 39 10.00 16.05 2.03
N GLN A 40 9.56 16.62 0.92
CA GLN A 40 9.24 18.05 0.86
C GLN A 40 8.04 18.40 1.76
N LEU A 41 7.05 17.51 1.89
CA LEU A 41 5.93 17.71 2.82
C LEU A 41 6.42 17.81 4.27
N LYS A 42 7.44 17.04 4.66
CA LYS A 42 8.06 17.12 5.98
C LYS A 42 8.75 18.48 6.21
N THR A 43 9.56 18.90 5.25
CA THR A 43 10.26 20.20 5.32
C THR A 43 9.28 21.36 5.48
N TRP A 44 8.17 21.35 4.76
CA TRP A 44 7.14 22.39 4.91
C TRP A 44 6.40 22.31 6.25
N ALA A 45 6.20 21.11 6.81
CA ALA A 45 5.62 20.96 8.14
C ALA A 45 6.51 21.59 9.23
N GLU A 46 7.82 21.43 9.13
CA GLU A 46 8.81 22.04 10.01
C GLU A 46 8.82 23.58 9.92
N GLN A 47 8.57 24.12 8.72
CA GLN A 47 8.60 25.57 8.46
C GLN A 47 7.28 26.28 8.78
N TYR A 48 6.15 25.66 8.49
CA TYR A 48 4.82 26.31 8.51
C TYR A 48 3.88 25.73 9.56
N GLY A 49 4.31 24.70 10.28
CA GLY A 49 3.51 24.04 11.30
C GLY A 49 2.83 22.76 10.83
N SER A 50 2.22 22.05 11.77
CA SER A 50 1.65 20.73 11.57
C SER A 50 0.39 20.70 10.66
N VAL A 51 -0.28 21.85 10.50
CA VAL A 51 -1.37 22.02 9.54
C VAL A 51 -1.04 23.23 8.67
N TYR A 52 -0.75 23.00 7.41
CA TYR A 52 -0.36 24.05 6.47
C TYR A 52 -1.02 23.86 5.10
N SER A 53 -0.92 24.88 4.25
CA SER A 53 -1.51 24.82 2.93
C SER A 53 -0.60 25.36 1.82
N LEU A 54 -0.81 24.82 0.61
CA LEU A 54 -0.20 25.26 -0.62
C LEU A 54 -1.30 25.73 -1.56
N LYS A 55 -1.02 26.79 -2.32
CA LYS A 55 -1.88 27.25 -3.39
C LYS A 55 -1.28 26.83 -4.73
N VAL A 56 -2.01 26.06 -5.53
CA VAL A 56 -1.55 25.61 -6.85
C VAL A 56 -2.56 26.13 -7.88
N GLY A 57 -2.18 27.18 -8.60
CA GLY A 57 -3.15 27.88 -9.43
C GLY A 57 -4.38 28.31 -8.62
N GLN A 58 -5.56 27.86 -9.03
CA GLN A 58 -6.81 28.14 -8.31
C GLN A 58 -7.09 27.16 -7.16
N SER A 59 -6.40 26.02 -7.08
CA SER A 59 -6.69 24.97 -6.10
C SER A 59 -5.91 25.17 -4.82
N THR A 60 -6.49 24.73 -3.71
CA THR A 60 -5.85 24.69 -2.40
C THR A 60 -5.50 23.26 -2.02
N MET A 61 -4.27 23.05 -1.56
CA MET A 61 -3.84 21.80 -0.95
C MET A 61 -3.63 22.04 0.53
N VAL A 62 -4.22 21.23 1.39
CA VAL A 62 -4.04 21.29 2.85
C VAL A 62 -3.37 20.01 3.28
N VAL A 63 -2.32 20.15 4.10
CA VAL A 63 -1.54 19.02 4.59
C VAL A 63 -1.70 18.92 6.10
N LEU A 64 -2.10 17.74 6.57
CA LEU A 64 -2.36 17.45 7.97
C LEU A 64 -1.25 16.54 8.51
N ASN A 65 -0.31 17.13 9.24
CA ASN A 65 0.78 16.41 9.93
C ASN A 65 0.56 16.35 11.45
N ASP A 66 -0.66 16.54 11.89
CA ASP A 66 -1.07 16.47 13.27
C ASP A 66 -2.12 15.37 13.45
N ARG A 67 -1.88 14.43 14.37
CA ARG A 67 -2.79 13.31 14.68
C ARG A 67 -4.16 13.81 15.14
N ARG A 68 -4.23 14.91 15.91
CA ARG A 68 -5.48 15.53 16.33
C ARG A 68 -6.26 16.08 15.14
N ALA A 69 -5.59 16.81 14.23
CA ALA A 69 -6.23 17.35 13.03
C ALA A 69 -6.78 16.22 12.15
N VAL A 70 -6.02 15.14 11.93
CA VAL A 70 -6.48 13.96 11.19
C VAL A 70 -7.70 13.35 11.86
N HIS A 71 -7.71 13.22 13.19
CA HIS A 71 -8.83 12.64 13.93
C HIS A 71 -10.09 13.53 13.81
N GLU A 72 -9.97 14.82 14.06
CA GLU A 72 -11.10 15.77 14.01
C GLU A 72 -11.71 15.86 12.61
N LEU A 73 -10.88 15.94 11.58
CA LEU A 73 -11.36 16.18 10.21
C LEU A 73 -11.73 14.88 9.49
N LEU A 74 -10.87 13.86 9.49
CA LEU A 74 -11.09 12.67 8.68
C LEU A 74 -11.85 11.56 9.41
N VAL A 75 -11.79 11.51 10.76
CA VAL A 75 -12.52 10.50 11.53
C VAL A 75 -13.87 11.06 11.96
N LYS A 76 -13.90 12.11 12.79
CA LYS A 76 -15.17 12.68 13.31
C LYS A 76 -16.01 13.35 12.21
N GLN A 77 -15.38 14.16 11.34
CA GLN A 77 -16.04 14.85 10.24
C GLN A 77 -15.89 14.13 8.89
N GLY A 78 -15.58 12.83 8.89
CA GLY A 78 -15.22 12.06 7.71
C GLY A 78 -16.25 12.02 6.58
N ALA A 79 -17.50 12.47 6.79
CA ALA A 79 -18.49 12.63 5.73
C ALA A 79 -18.11 13.74 4.73
N TYR A 80 -17.40 14.76 5.20
CA TYR A 80 -17.00 15.92 4.41
C TYR A 80 -15.65 15.75 3.71
N TYR A 81 -14.83 14.77 4.15
CA TYR A 81 -13.47 14.53 3.66
C TYR A 81 -13.27 13.15 3.02
N ASN A 82 -14.36 12.45 2.70
CA ASN A 82 -14.28 11.10 2.16
C ASN A 82 -14.30 11.03 0.62
N ASP A 83 -14.20 12.16 -0.06
CA ASP A 83 -14.11 12.20 -1.52
C ASP A 83 -12.64 12.20 -2.00
N ARG A 84 -12.43 12.10 -3.31
CA ARG A 84 -11.13 12.22 -3.97
C ARG A 84 -11.03 13.52 -4.74
N PRO A 85 -9.84 14.11 -4.88
CA PRO A 85 -9.64 15.28 -5.74
C PRO A 85 -10.09 14.99 -7.17
N VAL A 86 -10.59 15.99 -7.84
CA VAL A 86 -10.81 15.93 -9.29
C VAL A 86 -9.43 15.99 -9.95
N ASP A 87 -9.05 14.92 -10.62
CA ASP A 87 -7.77 14.77 -11.28
C ASP A 87 -8.00 14.20 -12.68
N ALA A 88 -7.70 14.98 -13.69
CA ALA A 88 -7.91 14.61 -15.09
C ALA A 88 -7.08 13.39 -15.50
N GLN A 89 -5.88 13.24 -14.93
CA GLN A 89 -5.01 12.09 -15.21
C GLN A 89 -5.57 10.82 -14.57
N ALA A 90 -5.93 10.88 -13.29
CA ALA A 90 -6.56 9.76 -12.60
C ALA A 90 -7.91 9.39 -13.25
N ALA A 91 -8.69 10.38 -13.69
CA ALA A 91 -9.95 10.14 -14.40
C ALA A 91 -9.75 9.40 -15.73
N VAL A 92 -8.68 9.68 -16.46
CA VAL A 92 -8.37 8.99 -17.72
C VAL A 92 -7.76 7.60 -17.46
N ALA A 93 -6.87 7.49 -16.47
CA ALA A 93 -6.16 6.25 -16.16
C ALA A 93 -7.03 5.21 -15.46
N ALA A 94 -8.04 5.62 -14.70
CA ALA A 94 -8.88 4.72 -13.91
C ALA A 94 -10.37 4.73 -14.30
N ARG A 95 -10.85 5.68 -15.10
CA ARG A 95 -12.25 5.88 -15.54
C ARG A 95 -13.28 5.66 -14.44
N HIS A 96 -12.94 6.07 -13.21
CA HIS A 96 -13.77 5.86 -12.01
C HIS A 96 -14.07 4.38 -11.69
N GLU A 97 -13.25 3.43 -12.17
CA GLU A 97 -13.38 1.99 -11.94
C GLU A 97 -12.34 1.46 -10.94
N ASN A 98 -11.49 2.31 -10.38
CA ASN A 98 -10.56 1.95 -9.31
C ASN A 98 -11.09 2.49 -7.97
N THR A 99 -11.50 1.61 -7.06
CA THR A 99 -12.09 1.95 -5.76
C THR A 99 -11.25 2.91 -4.91
N ALA A 100 -9.91 2.84 -5.00
CA ALA A 100 -9.02 3.72 -4.25
C ALA A 100 -9.09 5.18 -4.73
N LEU A 101 -9.27 5.39 -6.04
CA LEU A 101 -9.29 6.70 -6.70
C LEU A 101 -10.72 7.20 -7.00
N MET A 102 -11.71 6.31 -6.92
CA MET A 102 -13.12 6.61 -7.21
C MET A 102 -13.68 7.67 -6.27
N HIS A 103 -14.47 8.59 -6.84
CA HIS A 103 -15.25 9.56 -6.07
C HIS A 103 -16.26 8.89 -5.13
N GLU A 104 -16.67 9.61 -4.09
CA GLU A 104 -17.72 9.15 -3.20
C GLU A 104 -19.05 8.98 -3.93
N GLY A 105 -19.65 7.81 -3.81
CA GLY A 105 -20.89 7.49 -4.49
C GLY A 105 -21.40 6.07 -4.18
N PRO A 106 -22.58 5.71 -4.69
CA PRO A 106 -23.18 4.39 -4.45
C PRO A 106 -22.27 3.23 -4.88
N MET A 107 -21.63 3.35 -6.06
CA MET A 107 -20.74 2.32 -6.61
C MET A 107 -19.57 2.06 -5.66
N ARG A 108 -18.84 3.11 -5.27
CA ARG A 108 -17.72 2.97 -4.34
C ARG A 108 -18.15 2.35 -3.01
N ARG A 109 -19.31 2.76 -2.47
CA ARG A 109 -19.82 2.16 -1.21
C ARG A 109 -20.12 0.69 -1.37
N ALA A 110 -20.68 0.29 -2.51
CA ALA A 110 -20.99 -1.11 -2.81
C ALA A 110 -19.71 -1.95 -2.92
N GLU A 111 -18.72 -1.53 -3.72
CA GLU A 111 -17.44 -2.20 -3.86
C GLU A 111 -16.70 -2.33 -2.52
N ARG A 112 -16.67 -1.24 -1.74
CA ARG A 112 -16.07 -1.26 -0.42
C ARG A 112 -16.79 -2.22 0.54
N LYS A 113 -18.12 -2.28 0.48
CA LYS A 113 -18.92 -3.21 1.29
C LYS A 113 -18.59 -4.66 0.92
N ILE A 114 -18.52 -4.97 -0.37
CA ILE A 114 -18.13 -6.30 -0.87
C ILE A 114 -16.77 -6.70 -0.30
N ALA A 115 -15.75 -5.86 -0.52
CA ALA A 115 -14.39 -6.15 -0.06
C ALA A 115 -14.30 -6.26 1.46
N ALA A 116 -14.92 -5.34 2.22
CA ALA A 116 -14.92 -5.37 3.68
C ALA A 116 -15.63 -6.62 4.25
N THR A 117 -16.73 -7.07 3.62
CA THR A 117 -17.42 -8.30 4.01
C THR A 117 -16.57 -9.53 3.73
N TYR A 118 -15.92 -9.59 2.56
CA TYR A 118 -15.11 -10.72 2.18
C TYR A 118 -13.82 -10.83 2.99
N PHE A 119 -13.14 -9.71 3.26
CA PHE A 119 -11.91 -9.66 4.08
C PHE A 119 -12.19 -9.47 5.58
N ALA A 120 -13.41 -9.71 6.04
CA ALA A 120 -13.72 -9.68 7.47
C ALA A 120 -12.93 -10.78 8.23
N PRO A 121 -12.51 -10.54 9.48
CA PRO A 121 -11.72 -11.49 10.28
C PRO A 121 -12.30 -12.91 10.26
N LYS A 122 -13.62 -13.07 10.39
CA LYS A 122 -14.28 -14.37 10.36
C LYS A 122 -13.95 -15.20 9.10
N ASN A 123 -13.89 -14.56 7.91
CA ASN A 123 -13.57 -15.25 6.67
C ASN A 123 -12.07 -15.51 6.56
N LEU A 124 -11.23 -14.54 7.00
CA LEU A 124 -9.77 -14.66 6.98
C LEU A 124 -9.26 -15.74 7.92
N ASP A 125 -9.89 -15.89 9.08
CA ASP A 125 -9.51 -16.89 10.09
C ASP A 125 -10.22 -18.24 9.87
N GLY A 126 -11.20 -18.28 8.95
CA GLY A 126 -11.92 -19.48 8.53
C GLY A 126 -11.55 -19.93 7.12
N VAL A 127 -12.37 -19.56 6.15
CA VAL A 127 -12.30 -20.05 4.76
C VAL A 127 -10.99 -19.70 4.04
N LEU A 128 -10.43 -18.50 4.31
CA LEU A 128 -9.23 -18.01 3.63
C LEU A 128 -7.93 -18.37 4.35
N ARG A 129 -8.00 -18.89 5.59
CA ARG A 129 -6.84 -19.27 6.37
C ARG A 129 -5.98 -20.33 5.69
N PRO A 130 -6.52 -21.47 5.23
CA PRO A 130 -5.71 -22.54 4.63
C PRO A 130 -4.91 -22.06 3.42
N VAL A 131 -5.48 -21.19 2.59
CA VAL A 131 -4.79 -20.61 1.44
C VAL A 131 -3.58 -19.77 1.87
N GLN A 132 -3.77 -18.90 2.88
CA GLN A 132 -2.70 -18.06 3.37
C GLN A 132 -1.58 -18.90 4.01
N GLU A 133 -1.93 -19.91 4.79
CA GLU A 133 -0.98 -20.83 5.44
C GLU A 133 -0.20 -21.62 4.40
N ALA A 134 -0.86 -22.26 3.45
CA ALA A 134 -0.20 -23.08 2.43
C ALA A 134 0.74 -22.25 1.52
N GLU A 135 0.33 -21.02 1.12
CA GLU A 135 1.21 -20.15 0.32
C GLU A 135 2.40 -19.60 1.12
N VAL A 136 2.26 -19.38 2.43
CA VAL A 136 3.38 -18.98 3.28
C VAL A 136 4.31 -20.17 3.56
N ASN A 137 3.78 -21.39 3.73
CA ASN A 137 4.58 -22.61 3.84
C ASN A 137 5.40 -22.84 2.54
N ARG A 138 4.81 -22.60 1.37
CA ARG A 138 5.54 -22.59 0.09
C ARG A 138 6.64 -21.53 0.08
N LEU A 139 6.37 -20.32 0.59
CA LEU A 139 7.41 -19.30 0.71
C LEU A 139 8.59 -19.79 1.55
N MET A 140 8.34 -20.39 2.71
CA MET A 140 9.43 -20.92 3.55
C MET A 140 10.24 -21.98 2.81
N PHE A 141 9.60 -22.86 2.04
CA PHE A 141 10.27 -23.83 1.21
C PHE A 141 11.08 -23.18 0.06
N ASP A 142 10.54 -22.15 -0.60
CA ASP A 142 11.27 -21.39 -1.61
C ASP A 142 12.50 -20.69 -1.03
N LEU A 143 12.40 -20.11 0.18
CA LEU A 143 13.52 -19.50 0.89
C LEU A 143 14.60 -20.51 1.33
N LEU A 144 14.20 -21.73 1.63
CA LEU A 144 15.12 -22.80 1.98
C LEU A 144 15.89 -23.32 0.75
N THR A 145 15.25 -23.36 -0.42
CA THR A 145 15.79 -23.99 -1.62
C THR A 145 16.42 -23.01 -2.60
N LYS A 146 15.97 -21.74 -2.60
CA LYS A 146 16.39 -20.67 -3.52
C LYS A 146 16.49 -19.33 -2.76
N PRO A 147 17.30 -19.23 -1.69
CA PRO A 147 17.36 -18.06 -0.82
C PRO A 147 17.73 -16.78 -1.56
N GLU A 148 18.52 -16.86 -2.64
CA GLU A 148 18.90 -15.72 -3.48
C GLU A 148 17.71 -15.10 -4.24
N GLN A 149 16.60 -15.81 -4.35
CA GLN A 149 15.37 -15.34 -5.00
C GLN A 149 14.32 -14.84 -4.02
N PHE A 150 14.70 -14.58 -2.77
CA PHE A 150 13.76 -14.24 -1.68
C PHE A 150 12.77 -13.14 -2.07
N ALA A 151 13.22 -12.08 -2.75
CA ALA A 151 12.35 -10.98 -3.15
C ALA A 151 11.28 -11.42 -4.16
N LYS A 152 11.65 -12.25 -5.14
CA LYS A 152 10.71 -12.85 -6.11
C LYS A 152 9.74 -13.80 -5.41
N SER A 153 10.22 -14.61 -4.47
CA SER A 153 9.39 -15.56 -3.71
C SER A 153 8.36 -14.85 -2.84
N VAL A 154 8.74 -13.76 -2.14
CA VAL A 154 7.80 -12.91 -1.39
C VAL A 154 6.75 -12.31 -2.32
N LYS A 155 7.16 -11.73 -3.44
CA LYS A 155 6.25 -11.14 -4.44
C LYS A 155 5.31 -12.20 -5.03
N ARG A 156 5.80 -13.37 -5.42
CA ARG A 156 4.97 -14.49 -5.90
C ARG A 156 3.91 -14.87 -4.87
N THR A 157 4.32 -15.04 -3.61
CA THR A 157 3.42 -15.45 -2.52
C THR A 157 2.28 -14.46 -2.31
N THR A 158 2.56 -13.17 -2.23
CA THR A 158 1.52 -12.16 -2.03
C THR A 158 0.59 -12.04 -3.25
N ALA A 159 1.11 -12.17 -4.46
CA ALA A 159 0.31 -12.23 -5.68
C ALA A 159 -0.58 -13.49 -5.71
N SER A 160 -0.05 -14.64 -5.29
CA SER A 160 -0.79 -15.90 -5.25
C SER A 160 -1.93 -15.86 -4.23
N VAL A 161 -1.68 -15.38 -3.01
CA VAL A 161 -2.74 -15.17 -2.02
C VAL A 161 -3.84 -14.25 -2.57
N ALA A 162 -3.47 -13.16 -3.22
CA ALA A 162 -4.42 -12.23 -3.82
C ALA A 162 -5.22 -12.88 -4.96
N SER A 163 -4.56 -13.58 -5.90
CA SER A 163 -5.24 -14.19 -7.05
C SER A 163 -6.12 -15.38 -6.66
N ILE A 164 -5.71 -16.20 -5.71
CA ILE A 164 -6.56 -17.29 -5.20
C ILE A 164 -7.82 -16.70 -4.53
N THR A 165 -7.64 -15.74 -3.64
CA THR A 165 -8.76 -15.18 -2.89
C THR A 165 -9.74 -14.43 -3.79
N LEU A 166 -9.28 -13.74 -4.82
CA LEU A 166 -10.12 -12.90 -5.68
C LEU A 166 -10.65 -13.64 -6.92
N PHE A 167 -9.81 -14.43 -7.57
CA PHE A 167 -10.11 -15.05 -8.86
C PHE A 167 -10.14 -16.58 -8.81
N GLY A 168 -9.70 -17.20 -7.71
CA GLY A 168 -9.63 -18.64 -7.54
C GLY A 168 -8.51 -19.29 -8.37
N HIS A 169 -7.43 -18.59 -8.66
CA HIS A 169 -6.27 -19.07 -9.39
C HIS A 169 -4.97 -18.74 -8.68
N ARG A 170 -4.00 -19.63 -8.76
CA ARG A 170 -2.69 -19.54 -8.10
C ARG A 170 -1.64 -18.90 -9.01
N ALA A 171 -0.72 -18.11 -8.42
CA ALA A 171 0.52 -17.73 -9.07
C ALA A 171 1.59 -18.82 -8.79
N LEU A 172 1.87 -19.67 -9.78
CA LEU A 172 2.81 -20.78 -9.65
C LEU A 172 4.25 -20.29 -9.52
N GLU A 173 4.64 -19.38 -10.41
CA GLU A 173 5.97 -18.76 -10.45
C GLU A 173 5.85 -17.24 -10.52
N PHE A 174 6.96 -16.53 -10.28
CA PHE A 174 6.97 -15.06 -10.29
C PHE A 174 6.66 -14.46 -11.67
N ASP A 175 7.02 -15.13 -12.74
CA ASP A 175 6.74 -14.73 -14.13
C ASP A 175 5.39 -15.25 -14.67
N SER A 176 4.61 -15.97 -13.83
CA SER A 176 3.26 -16.41 -14.20
C SER A 176 2.30 -15.24 -14.34
N PHE A 177 1.20 -15.42 -15.12
CA PHE A 177 0.20 -14.39 -15.38
C PHE A 177 -0.27 -13.66 -14.12
N TRP A 178 -0.56 -14.37 -13.04
CA TRP A 178 -1.13 -13.78 -11.83
C TRP A 178 -0.15 -12.92 -11.03
N ALA A 179 1.13 -13.30 -11.02
CA ALA A 179 2.17 -12.47 -10.43
C ALA A 179 2.51 -11.30 -11.36
N TYR A 180 2.64 -11.54 -12.67
CA TYR A 180 2.82 -10.49 -13.66
C TYR A 180 1.73 -9.42 -13.59
N ALA A 181 0.45 -9.81 -13.52
CA ALA A 181 -0.69 -8.91 -13.39
C ALA A 181 -0.60 -7.98 -12.16
N SER A 182 0.03 -8.44 -11.08
CA SER A 182 0.28 -7.64 -9.87
C SER A 182 1.37 -6.59 -10.09
N TYR A 183 2.52 -7.03 -10.58
CA TYR A 183 3.77 -6.24 -10.55
C TYR A 183 4.00 -5.43 -11.81
N PHE A 184 3.36 -5.79 -12.91
CA PHE A 184 3.33 -4.94 -14.09
C PHE A 184 2.73 -3.56 -13.78
N TYR A 185 1.75 -3.50 -12.87
CA TYR A 185 1.16 -2.24 -12.44
C TYR A 185 2.12 -1.38 -11.64
N SER A 186 2.85 -1.92 -10.69
CA SER A 186 3.81 -1.14 -9.90
C SER A 186 4.96 -0.62 -10.76
N THR A 187 5.36 -1.40 -11.78
CA THR A 187 6.29 -0.95 -12.81
C THR A 187 5.65 0.10 -13.73
N CYS A 188 4.34 0.09 -13.94
CA CYS A 188 3.61 0.99 -14.85
C CYS A 188 2.96 2.20 -14.16
N THR A 189 2.88 2.28 -12.83
CA THR A 189 2.55 3.53 -12.11
C THR A 189 3.70 4.54 -12.18
N GLY A 190 4.94 4.06 -12.39
CA GLY A 190 5.94 4.78 -13.12
C GLY A 190 5.76 4.44 -14.61
N ILE A 191 5.62 5.44 -15.46
CA ILE A 191 5.39 5.24 -16.90
C ILE A 191 6.53 4.41 -17.47
N ALA A 192 6.27 3.12 -17.69
CA ALA A 192 7.13 2.32 -18.52
C ALA A 192 6.94 2.72 -19.97
N TYR A 193 8.00 3.06 -20.65
CA TYR A 193 8.06 2.93 -22.10
C TYR A 193 9.05 1.82 -22.44
N LEU A 194 8.71 1.05 -23.46
CA LEU A 194 9.66 0.13 -24.06
C LEU A 194 10.71 0.98 -24.77
N ASP A 195 11.96 0.85 -24.37
CA ASP A 195 13.07 1.37 -25.17
C ASP A 195 13.21 0.55 -26.48
N SER A 196 14.11 0.99 -27.34
CA SER A 196 14.39 0.33 -28.62
C SER A 196 14.91 -1.11 -28.49
N THR A 197 15.20 -1.59 -27.29
CA THR A 197 15.69 -2.94 -26.98
C THR A 197 14.63 -3.82 -26.31
N GLY A 198 13.40 -3.29 -26.08
CA GLY A 198 12.33 -4.01 -25.39
C GLY A 198 12.42 -3.97 -23.86
N GLY A 199 13.35 -3.20 -23.30
CA GLY A 199 13.47 -2.97 -21.86
C GLY A 199 12.38 -2.04 -21.33
N LEU A 200 11.75 -2.42 -20.21
CA LEU A 200 10.77 -1.61 -19.50
C LEU A 200 11.50 -0.63 -18.57
N HIS A 201 11.49 0.66 -18.93
CA HIS A 201 12.02 1.72 -18.07
C HIS A 201 10.90 2.54 -17.44
N CYS A 202 10.94 2.67 -16.12
CA CYS A 202 10.03 3.51 -15.34
C CYS A 202 10.63 4.90 -15.12
N ASN A 203 10.08 5.91 -15.77
CA ASN A 203 10.39 7.31 -15.48
C ASN A 203 9.22 7.97 -14.75
N GLY A 204 9.23 7.90 -13.43
CA GLY A 204 8.31 8.63 -12.56
C GLY A 204 6.88 8.09 -12.53
N CYS A 205 6.25 8.14 -11.37
CA CYS A 205 4.88 7.69 -11.19
C CYS A 205 3.88 8.55 -11.97
N ALA A 206 3.09 7.94 -12.84
CA ALA A 206 2.05 8.63 -13.63
C ALA A 206 1.01 9.39 -12.78
N LEU A 207 0.91 9.07 -11.50
CA LEU A 207 -0.02 9.66 -10.55
C LEU A 207 0.69 10.50 -9.47
N ALA A 208 2.02 10.62 -9.49
CA ALA A 208 2.73 11.45 -8.52
C ALA A 208 2.48 12.94 -8.79
N PRO A 209 2.27 13.76 -7.77
CA PRO A 209 2.22 15.21 -7.92
C PRO A 209 3.46 15.72 -8.65
N GLY A 210 3.28 16.61 -9.64
CA GLY A 210 4.37 17.15 -10.45
C GLY A 210 4.78 16.32 -11.67
N SER A 211 4.34 15.06 -11.79
CA SER A 211 4.67 14.20 -12.94
C SER A 211 3.87 14.50 -14.21
N TYR A 212 2.84 15.31 -14.12
CA TYR A 212 1.97 15.74 -15.23
C TYR A 212 1.47 17.17 -15.04
N LEU A 213 1.01 17.79 -16.14
CA LEU A 213 0.53 19.15 -16.09
C LEU A 213 -0.74 19.25 -15.23
N PRO A 214 -0.82 20.21 -14.29
CA PRO A 214 -1.94 20.36 -13.36
C PRO A 214 -3.14 21.05 -14.04
N ILE A 215 -3.83 20.32 -14.92
CA ILE A 215 -4.90 20.82 -15.80
C ILE A 215 -6.08 21.37 -15.00
N GLU A 216 -6.42 20.73 -13.88
CA GLU A 216 -7.54 21.17 -13.02
C GLU A 216 -7.21 22.47 -12.28
N GLN A 217 -5.95 22.63 -11.92
CA GLN A 217 -5.45 23.82 -11.24
C GLN A 217 -5.29 25.01 -12.18
N PHE A 218 -5.06 24.74 -13.48
CA PHE A 218 -4.89 25.73 -14.54
C PHE A 218 -5.83 25.43 -15.71
N PRO A 219 -7.12 25.85 -15.64
CA PRO A 219 -8.14 25.48 -16.63
C PRO A 219 -7.81 25.84 -18.08
N ILE A 220 -6.95 26.83 -18.31
CA ILE A 220 -6.49 27.22 -19.65
C ILE A 220 -5.78 26.04 -20.36
N LEU A 221 -5.18 25.11 -19.60
CA LEU A 221 -4.54 23.91 -20.15
C LEU A 221 -5.54 22.95 -20.79
N LYS A 222 -6.84 23.07 -20.50
CA LYS A 222 -7.90 22.29 -21.17
C LYS A 222 -8.06 22.65 -22.66
N LEU A 223 -7.53 23.80 -23.08
CA LEU A 223 -7.51 24.23 -24.48
C LEU A 223 -6.33 23.62 -25.27
N VAL A 224 -5.35 23.03 -24.57
CA VAL A 224 -4.19 22.38 -25.20
C VAL A 224 -4.64 21.05 -25.80
N PRO A 225 -4.33 20.77 -27.08
CA PRO A 225 -4.66 19.48 -27.70
C PRO A 225 -4.09 18.30 -26.93
N ASP A 226 -4.87 17.22 -26.80
CA ASP A 226 -4.49 16.00 -26.04
C ASP A 226 -3.13 15.45 -26.42
N ARG A 227 -2.76 15.53 -27.72
CA ARG A 227 -1.44 15.08 -28.23
C ARG A 227 -0.23 15.81 -27.61
N TRP A 228 -0.44 17.01 -27.06
CA TRP A 228 0.60 17.78 -26.36
C TRP A 228 0.52 17.60 -24.84
N LEU A 229 -0.58 17.01 -24.37
CA LEU A 229 -0.79 16.64 -22.98
C LEU A 229 -0.41 15.16 -22.80
N MET A 230 0.90 14.87 -22.81
CA MET A 230 1.44 13.51 -22.74
C MET A 230 0.82 12.67 -21.61
N GLY A 231 0.39 13.29 -20.51
CA GLY A 231 -0.30 12.63 -19.42
C GLY A 231 -1.60 11.94 -19.84
N ARG A 232 -2.44 12.57 -20.67
CA ARG A 232 -3.71 11.97 -21.11
C ARG A 232 -3.50 10.74 -21.99
N GLU A 233 -2.58 10.79 -22.95
CA GLU A 233 -2.29 9.64 -23.81
C GLU A 233 -1.69 8.48 -22.99
N ARG A 234 -0.84 8.78 -22.04
CA ARG A 234 -0.31 7.80 -21.08
C ARG A 234 -1.44 7.18 -20.25
N GLY A 235 -2.36 7.99 -19.70
CA GLY A 235 -3.51 7.50 -18.95
C GLY A 235 -4.42 6.59 -19.77
N LYS A 236 -4.71 6.94 -21.04
CA LYS A 236 -5.49 6.09 -21.96
C LYS A 236 -4.80 4.76 -22.21
N ARG A 237 -3.50 4.78 -22.50
CA ARG A 237 -2.71 3.58 -22.73
C ARG A 237 -2.68 2.69 -21.48
N PHE A 238 -2.43 3.28 -20.33
CA PHE A 238 -2.46 2.58 -19.05
C PHE A 238 -3.81 1.91 -18.80
N TYR A 239 -4.93 2.65 -18.94
CA TYR A 239 -6.26 2.09 -18.78
C TYR A 239 -6.51 0.91 -19.74
N GLY A 240 -6.10 1.04 -21.03
CA GLY A 240 -6.25 -0.03 -22.01
C GLY A 240 -5.50 -1.30 -21.61
N ILE A 241 -4.26 -1.19 -21.15
CA ILE A 241 -3.45 -2.31 -20.69
C ILE A 241 -4.09 -2.97 -19.47
N MET A 242 -4.46 -2.18 -18.45
CA MET A 242 -5.06 -2.71 -17.23
C MET A 242 -6.39 -3.41 -17.48
N THR A 243 -7.26 -2.79 -18.29
CA THR A 243 -8.54 -3.41 -18.67
C THR A 243 -8.32 -4.71 -19.44
N GLY A 244 -7.29 -4.77 -20.30
CA GLY A 244 -6.90 -6.00 -21.02
C GLY A 244 -6.48 -7.11 -20.08
N ILE A 245 -5.60 -6.83 -19.12
CA ILE A 245 -5.16 -7.80 -18.12
C ILE A 245 -6.34 -8.35 -17.30
N TRP A 246 -7.22 -7.48 -16.81
CA TRP A 246 -8.35 -7.94 -15.99
C TRP A 246 -9.47 -8.58 -16.80
N ALA A 247 -9.59 -8.27 -18.09
CA ALA A 247 -10.45 -9.02 -19.01
C ALA A 247 -9.91 -10.45 -19.24
N GLU A 248 -8.59 -10.62 -19.40
CA GLU A 248 -7.95 -11.94 -19.48
C GLU A 248 -8.12 -12.73 -18.17
N ALA A 249 -7.89 -12.10 -17.02
CA ALA A 249 -8.15 -12.71 -15.72
C ALA A 249 -9.58 -13.26 -15.62
N ARG A 250 -10.56 -12.47 -16.07
CA ARG A 250 -11.96 -12.88 -16.12
C ARG A 250 -12.22 -14.03 -17.09
N GLN A 251 -11.63 -14.02 -18.26
CA GLN A 251 -11.78 -15.12 -19.23
C GLN A 251 -11.26 -16.46 -18.66
N ARG A 252 -10.15 -16.43 -17.91
CA ARG A 252 -9.63 -17.63 -17.22
C ARG A 252 -10.64 -18.16 -16.18
N VAL A 253 -11.27 -17.27 -15.40
CA VAL A 253 -12.35 -17.66 -14.48
C VAL A 253 -13.56 -18.22 -15.22
N ASP A 254 -14.03 -17.57 -16.27
CA ASP A 254 -15.19 -18.00 -17.05
C ASP A 254 -14.94 -19.37 -17.71
N LYS A 255 -13.73 -19.60 -18.25
CA LYS A 255 -13.30 -20.89 -18.81
C LYS A 255 -13.35 -22.00 -17.74
N ARG A 256 -12.79 -21.75 -16.56
CA ARG A 256 -12.81 -22.69 -15.42
C ARG A 256 -14.25 -23.02 -15.02
N ARG A 257 -15.10 -21.99 -14.85
CA ARG A 257 -16.49 -22.14 -14.42
C ARG A 257 -17.35 -22.88 -15.47
N SER A 258 -17.11 -22.65 -16.75
CA SER A 258 -17.82 -23.38 -17.82
C SER A 258 -17.45 -24.86 -17.87
N ALA A 259 -16.28 -25.24 -17.36
CA ALA A 259 -15.88 -26.64 -17.15
C ALA A 259 -16.47 -27.27 -15.86
N GLY A 260 -17.32 -26.52 -15.13
CA GLY A 260 -17.93 -27.00 -13.88
C GLY A 260 -17.08 -26.78 -12.63
N ASP A 261 -15.85 -26.27 -12.76
CA ASP A 261 -14.99 -25.97 -11.61
C ASP A 261 -15.37 -24.61 -11.00
N LYS A 262 -16.12 -24.66 -9.90
CA LYS A 262 -16.49 -23.51 -9.08
C LYS A 262 -15.67 -23.52 -7.79
N ARG A 263 -15.08 -22.37 -7.48
CA ARG A 263 -14.22 -22.17 -6.30
C ARG A 263 -14.86 -21.14 -5.36
N GLU A 264 -14.36 -20.99 -4.16
CA GLU A 264 -14.90 -20.03 -3.18
C GLU A 264 -14.16 -18.68 -3.21
N SER A 265 -13.72 -18.26 -4.40
CA SER A 265 -13.10 -16.95 -4.58
C SER A 265 -14.14 -15.84 -4.58
N LEU A 266 -13.71 -14.59 -4.37
CA LEU A 266 -14.64 -13.46 -4.34
C LEU A 266 -15.45 -13.33 -5.63
N ILE A 267 -14.82 -13.52 -6.79
CA ILE A 267 -15.54 -13.47 -8.07
C ILE A 267 -16.57 -14.59 -8.19
N ASP A 268 -16.26 -15.80 -7.75
CA ASP A 268 -17.21 -16.91 -7.75
C ASP A 268 -18.41 -16.60 -6.84
N MET A 269 -18.17 -16.05 -5.66
CA MET A 269 -19.24 -15.68 -4.72
C MET A 269 -20.14 -14.54 -5.24
N ILE A 270 -19.58 -13.60 -6.01
CA ILE A 270 -20.35 -12.54 -6.67
C ILE A 270 -21.17 -13.12 -7.83
N LEU A 271 -20.58 -13.95 -8.69
CA LEU A 271 -21.25 -14.55 -9.82
C LEU A 271 -22.33 -15.57 -9.44
N ASP A 272 -22.18 -16.20 -8.28
CA ASP A 272 -23.19 -17.10 -7.69
C ASP A 272 -24.20 -16.35 -6.77
N GLU A 273 -24.19 -15.00 -6.78
CA GLU A 273 -25.03 -14.11 -5.97
C GLU A 273 -24.98 -14.35 -4.44
N LYS A 274 -23.95 -15.05 -3.97
CA LYS A 274 -23.70 -15.26 -2.52
C LYS A 274 -23.30 -13.96 -1.82
N ILE A 275 -22.61 -13.06 -2.55
CA ILE A 275 -22.32 -11.70 -2.10
C ILE A 275 -23.02 -10.72 -3.05
N LYS A 276 -23.95 -9.93 -2.50
CA LYS A 276 -24.71 -8.93 -3.28
C LYS A 276 -24.10 -7.55 -3.16
N SER A 277 -23.85 -6.91 -4.28
CA SER A 277 -23.32 -5.53 -4.34
C SER A 277 -24.36 -4.48 -3.91
N GLY A 278 -25.63 -4.75 -4.17
CA GLY A 278 -26.71 -3.75 -4.06
C GLY A 278 -26.74 -2.73 -5.21
N VAL A 279 -25.79 -2.83 -6.16
CA VAL A 279 -25.72 -2.06 -7.41
C VAL A 279 -25.33 -3.00 -8.54
N SER A 280 -25.72 -2.69 -9.77
CA SER A 280 -25.29 -3.45 -10.94
C SER A 280 -23.86 -3.06 -11.30
N LEU A 281 -22.95 -4.03 -11.26
CA LEU A 281 -21.58 -3.88 -11.75
C LEU A 281 -21.55 -4.31 -13.22
N SER A 282 -21.03 -3.44 -14.09
CA SER A 282 -20.76 -3.83 -15.48
C SER A 282 -19.70 -4.92 -15.54
N TYR A 283 -19.57 -5.61 -16.67
CA TYR A 283 -18.52 -6.62 -16.86
C TYR A 283 -17.12 -6.04 -16.62
N SER A 284 -16.80 -4.91 -17.25
CA SER A 284 -15.52 -4.21 -17.04
C SER A 284 -15.37 -3.66 -15.63
N GLY A 285 -16.44 -3.09 -15.06
CA GLY A 285 -16.43 -2.55 -13.72
C GLY A 285 -16.09 -3.61 -12.65
N LEU A 286 -16.71 -4.81 -12.74
CA LEU A 286 -16.37 -5.91 -11.85
C LEU A 286 -14.91 -6.36 -12.01
N ASN A 287 -14.44 -6.50 -13.25
CA ASN A 287 -13.06 -6.93 -13.52
C ASN A 287 -12.04 -5.91 -12.99
N ASN A 288 -12.26 -4.62 -13.24
CA ASN A 288 -11.36 -3.55 -12.77
C ASN A 288 -11.43 -3.36 -11.25
N PHE A 289 -12.60 -3.53 -10.63
CA PHE A 289 -12.73 -3.57 -9.17
C PHE A 289 -11.86 -4.66 -8.56
N LEU A 290 -12.04 -5.91 -9.00
CA LEU A 290 -11.27 -7.04 -8.48
C LEU A 290 -9.77 -6.92 -8.81
N GLY A 291 -9.44 -6.43 -9.99
CA GLY A 291 -8.07 -6.14 -10.38
C GLY A 291 -7.41 -5.08 -9.51
N GLY A 292 -8.13 -4.00 -9.19
CA GLY A 292 -7.66 -2.97 -8.26
C GLY A 292 -7.42 -3.50 -6.85
N VAL A 293 -8.31 -4.39 -6.36
CA VAL A 293 -8.11 -5.07 -5.07
C VAL A 293 -6.93 -6.03 -5.11
N HIS A 294 -6.74 -6.76 -6.21
CA HIS A 294 -5.62 -7.68 -6.41
C HIS A 294 -4.26 -6.95 -6.32
N MET A 295 -4.12 -5.85 -7.04
CA MET A 295 -2.92 -5.02 -6.99
C MET A 295 -2.65 -4.48 -5.58
N GLY A 296 -3.69 -3.96 -4.94
CA GLY A 296 -3.59 -3.44 -3.57
C GLY A 296 -3.20 -4.50 -2.54
N ALA A 297 -3.64 -5.75 -2.72
CA ALA A 297 -3.35 -6.85 -1.79
C ALA A 297 -1.94 -7.43 -1.99
N SER A 298 -1.44 -7.48 -3.21
CA SER A 298 -0.16 -8.12 -3.55
C SER A 298 1.04 -7.22 -3.32
N ASP A 299 1.11 -6.10 -4.02
CA ASP A 299 2.32 -5.25 -4.06
C ASP A 299 2.61 -4.57 -2.72
N THR A 300 1.59 -4.02 -2.07
CA THR A 300 1.79 -3.35 -0.77
C THR A 300 2.23 -4.31 0.32
N THR A 301 1.69 -5.53 0.32
CA THR A 301 2.07 -6.56 1.30
C THR A 301 3.49 -7.07 1.05
N ALA A 302 3.88 -7.26 -0.22
CA ALA A 302 5.26 -7.61 -0.58
C ALA A 302 6.25 -6.51 -0.17
N THR A 303 5.94 -5.25 -0.49
CA THR A 303 6.76 -4.09 -0.13
C THR A 303 6.98 -3.98 1.38
N ALA A 304 5.93 -4.14 2.18
CA ALA A 304 6.03 -4.13 3.64
C ALA A 304 6.89 -5.28 4.17
N THR A 305 6.72 -6.49 3.62
CA THR A 305 7.49 -7.66 4.02
C THR A 305 8.97 -7.51 3.66
N LEU A 306 9.28 -7.07 2.44
CA LEU A 306 10.66 -6.81 1.99
C LEU A 306 11.32 -5.69 2.80
N THR A 307 10.59 -4.63 3.13
CA THR A 307 11.06 -3.60 4.05
C THR A 307 11.41 -4.17 5.42
N THR A 308 10.56 -5.03 5.97
CA THR A 308 10.81 -5.68 7.27
C THR A 308 12.04 -6.57 7.22
N ILE A 309 12.23 -7.36 6.15
CA ILE A 309 13.43 -8.19 5.93
C ILE A 309 14.70 -7.33 5.92
N LEU A 310 14.66 -6.18 5.22
CA LEU A 310 15.80 -5.26 5.16
C LEU A 310 16.18 -4.70 6.54
N PHE A 311 15.19 -4.30 7.34
CA PHE A 311 15.43 -3.83 8.71
C PHE A 311 15.93 -4.97 9.63
N LEU A 312 15.40 -6.18 9.49
CA LEU A 312 15.84 -7.33 10.27
C LEU A 312 17.29 -7.70 9.96
N ALA A 313 17.71 -7.66 8.69
CA ALA A 313 19.10 -7.90 8.32
C ALA A 313 20.08 -6.91 8.98
N LYS A 314 19.64 -5.65 9.19
CA LYS A 314 20.42 -4.62 9.87
C LYS A 314 20.45 -4.78 11.39
N HIS A 315 19.43 -5.41 11.97
CA HIS A 315 19.19 -5.44 13.42
C HIS A 315 19.04 -6.88 13.94
N PRO A 316 20.14 -7.66 14.06
CA PRO A 316 20.10 -9.03 14.54
C PRO A 316 19.61 -9.15 16.00
N ASP A 317 19.78 -8.10 16.80
CA ASP A 317 19.31 -8.04 18.19
C ASP A 317 17.77 -8.14 18.29
N PHE A 318 17.04 -7.52 17.38
CA PHE A 318 15.58 -7.63 17.34
C PHE A 318 15.10 -8.99 16.79
N GLN A 319 15.88 -9.63 15.92
CA GLN A 319 15.62 -11.02 15.54
C GLN A 319 15.74 -11.93 16.75
N GLU A 320 16.77 -11.75 17.57
CA GLU A 320 17.00 -12.58 18.76
C GLU A 320 15.87 -12.43 19.78
N LYS A 321 15.40 -11.21 20.05
CA LYS A 321 14.24 -10.99 20.93
C LYS A 321 12.99 -11.74 20.45
N ALA A 322 12.69 -11.70 19.14
CA ALA A 322 11.57 -12.45 18.57
C ALA A 322 11.77 -13.96 18.69
N ARG A 323 12.99 -14.45 18.51
CA ARG A 323 13.32 -15.88 18.60
C ARG A 323 13.11 -16.44 19.99
N ILE A 324 13.41 -15.69 21.04
CA ILE A 324 13.14 -16.10 22.43
C ILE A 324 11.66 -16.44 22.62
N GLU A 325 10.75 -15.62 22.06
CA GLU A 325 9.31 -15.94 22.11
C GLU A 325 8.97 -17.16 21.23
N LEU A 326 9.49 -17.20 20.00
CA LEU A 326 9.24 -18.26 19.04
C LEU A 326 9.70 -19.63 19.56
N ASP A 327 10.88 -19.69 20.16
CA ASP A 327 11.43 -20.93 20.73
C ASP A 327 10.64 -21.38 21.96
N ARG A 328 10.15 -20.45 22.77
CA ARG A 328 9.29 -20.75 23.92
C ARG A 328 7.93 -21.32 23.48
N VAL A 329 7.33 -20.80 22.39
CA VAL A 329 5.96 -21.14 21.98
C VAL A 329 5.94 -22.32 21.01
N CYS A 330 6.86 -22.36 20.06
CA CYS A 330 6.89 -23.35 18.97
C CYS A 330 7.99 -24.40 19.13
N GLY A 331 9.05 -24.11 19.90
CA GLY A 331 10.25 -24.95 19.95
C GLY A 331 10.85 -25.14 18.56
N THR A 332 11.40 -26.35 18.32
CA THR A 332 11.91 -26.75 17.00
C THR A 332 10.95 -27.69 16.26
N GLU A 333 9.74 -27.90 16.80
CA GLU A 333 8.86 -28.99 16.36
C GLU A 333 7.81 -28.51 15.35
N ARG A 334 7.46 -27.23 15.34
CA ARG A 334 6.45 -26.66 14.44
C ARG A 334 6.70 -25.21 14.10
N MET A 335 6.30 -24.80 12.90
CA MET A 335 6.25 -23.38 12.54
C MET A 335 5.13 -22.65 13.29
N PRO A 336 5.29 -21.33 13.56
CA PRO A 336 4.23 -20.52 14.14
C PRO A 336 3.04 -20.37 13.16
N SER A 337 1.84 -20.34 13.74
CA SER A 337 0.57 -20.15 13.05
C SER A 337 -0.15 -18.89 13.57
N TRP A 338 -1.22 -18.46 12.90
CA TRP A 338 -1.99 -17.29 13.37
C TRP A 338 -2.60 -17.47 14.76
N SER A 339 -2.82 -18.70 15.21
CA SER A 339 -3.31 -18.97 16.57
C SER A 339 -2.30 -18.57 17.65
N ASP A 340 -1.02 -18.49 17.32
CA ASP A 340 0.06 -18.12 18.24
C ASP A 340 0.24 -16.57 18.34
N PHE A 341 -0.55 -15.78 17.61
CA PHE A 341 -0.40 -14.32 17.53
C PHE A 341 -0.28 -13.64 18.91
N LYS A 342 -1.13 -14.05 19.88
CA LYS A 342 -1.15 -13.48 21.22
C LYS A 342 0.05 -13.87 22.08
N ASP A 343 0.64 -15.02 21.77
CA ASP A 343 1.78 -15.57 22.50
C ASP A 343 3.13 -15.15 21.89
N LEU A 344 3.09 -14.50 20.71
CA LEU A 344 4.23 -13.99 19.94
C LEU A 344 4.11 -12.47 19.68
N PRO A 345 3.94 -11.65 20.72
CA PRO A 345 3.68 -10.21 20.57
C PRO A 345 4.83 -9.45 19.91
N TYR A 346 6.08 -9.92 20.08
CA TYR A 346 7.24 -9.19 19.55
C TYR A 346 7.30 -9.19 18.01
N VAL A 347 6.77 -10.22 17.36
CA VAL A 347 6.62 -10.23 15.89
C VAL A 347 5.72 -9.08 15.43
N ASN A 348 4.65 -8.78 16.17
CA ASN A 348 3.77 -7.67 15.87
C ASN A 348 4.47 -6.32 16.05
N CYS A 349 5.31 -6.17 17.08
CA CYS A 349 6.15 -4.98 17.28
C CYS A 349 7.06 -4.72 16.08
N ILE A 350 7.72 -5.74 15.57
CA ILE A 350 8.59 -5.65 14.38
C ILE A 350 7.81 -5.15 13.15
N LEU A 351 6.63 -5.71 12.90
CA LEU A 351 5.79 -5.29 11.77
C LEU A 351 5.29 -3.85 11.87
N LYS A 352 4.83 -3.45 13.06
CA LYS A 352 4.37 -2.08 13.31
C LYS A 352 5.51 -1.07 13.08
N GLU A 353 6.71 -1.38 13.56
CA GLU A 353 7.86 -0.51 13.39
C GLU A 353 8.32 -0.43 11.94
N GLY A 354 8.30 -1.52 11.19
CA GLY A 354 8.59 -1.52 9.75
C GLY A 354 7.63 -0.60 8.98
N LEU A 355 6.32 -0.73 9.23
CA LEU A 355 5.29 0.12 8.62
C LEU A 355 5.38 1.59 9.05
N ARG A 356 5.83 1.87 10.29
CA ARG A 356 6.05 3.23 10.78
C ARG A 356 7.23 3.87 10.06
N MET A 357 8.38 3.17 10.04
CA MET A 357 9.63 3.68 9.49
C MET A 357 9.58 3.89 7.98
N ARG A 358 8.92 3.00 7.26
CA ARG A 358 8.83 3.07 5.79
C ARG A 358 7.38 2.81 5.36
N PRO A 359 6.52 3.82 5.47
CA PRO A 359 5.15 3.71 4.98
C PRO A 359 5.16 3.52 3.48
N ILE A 360 4.38 2.54 3.02
CA ILE A 360 4.35 2.11 1.61
C ILE A 360 3.86 3.24 0.69
N VAL A 361 2.90 4.04 1.17
CA VAL A 361 2.36 5.23 0.47
C VAL A 361 2.74 6.46 1.30
N PRO A 362 3.96 6.99 1.16
CA PRO A 362 4.51 7.97 2.10
C PRO A 362 3.76 9.31 2.11
N SER A 363 3.22 9.75 0.99
CA SER A 363 2.40 10.97 0.91
C SER A 363 0.93 10.75 1.28
N GLY A 364 0.51 9.48 1.46
CA GLY A 364 -0.90 9.11 1.57
C GLY A 364 -1.66 9.25 0.25
N VAL A 365 -2.88 8.73 0.20
CA VAL A 365 -3.79 8.91 -0.93
C VAL A 365 -4.66 10.14 -0.65
N PRO A 366 -4.60 11.21 -1.45
CA PRO A 366 -5.22 12.48 -1.12
C PRO A 366 -6.75 12.37 -1.01
N HIS A 367 -7.31 13.16 -0.10
CA HIS A 367 -8.75 13.34 0.08
C HIS A 367 -9.19 14.68 -0.51
N ARG A 368 -10.52 14.90 -0.62
CA ARG A 368 -11.13 16.15 -1.05
C ARG A 368 -12.12 16.64 -0.01
N SER A 369 -12.04 17.93 0.33
CA SER A 369 -13.07 18.63 1.09
C SER A 369 -14.29 18.88 0.21
N LYS A 370 -15.50 18.60 0.72
CA LYS A 370 -16.75 18.78 -0.04
C LYS A 370 -17.36 20.16 0.15
N GLU A 371 -17.03 20.84 1.25
CA GLU A 371 -17.55 22.15 1.61
C GLU A 371 -16.55 22.92 2.48
N ASP A 372 -16.74 24.21 2.65
CA ASP A 372 -15.93 25.03 3.54
C ASP A 372 -16.06 24.56 4.98
N ARG A 373 -14.92 24.36 5.63
CA ARG A 373 -14.84 23.94 7.03
C ARG A 373 -13.76 24.72 7.78
N TRP A 374 -13.87 24.73 9.08
CA TRP A 374 -12.92 25.43 9.95
C TRP A 374 -12.24 24.43 10.91
N TYR A 375 -10.96 24.62 11.09
CA TYR A 375 -10.15 23.88 12.07
C TYR A 375 -9.20 24.86 12.77
N ASP A 376 -9.31 24.98 14.09
CA ASP A 376 -8.50 25.87 14.93
C ASP A 376 -8.38 27.31 14.35
N GLY A 377 -9.51 27.90 13.89
CA GLY A 377 -9.54 29.24 13.29
C GLY A 377 -9.02 29.34 11.85
N MET A 378 -8.63 28.23 11.25
CA MET A 378 -8.16 28.16 9.87
C MET A 378 -9.27 27.66 8.93
N LEU A 379 -9.43 28.31 7.79
CA LEU A 379 -10.37 27.92 6.75
C LEU A 379 -9.80 26.77 5.91
N ILE A 380 -10.55 25.68 5.77
CA ILE A 380 -10.31 24.62 4.79
C ILE A 380 -11.39 24.76 3.71
N PRO A 381 -11.08 25.36 2.56
CA PRO A 381 -12.07 25.59 1.51
C PRO A 381 -12.66 24.30 0.93
N ALA A 382 -13.88 24.40 0.40
CA ALA A 382 -14.43 23.38 -0.48
C ALA A 382 -13.47 23.06 -1.62
N ASP A 383 -13.52 21.84 -2.11
CA ASP A 383 -12.67 21.34 -3.19
C ASP A 383 -11.16 21.32 -2.90
N SER A 384 -10.74 21.61 -1.65
CA SER A 384 -9.35 21.47 -1.27
C SER A 384 -8.89 20.02 -1.34
N THR A 385 -7.69 19.81 -1.85
CA THR A 385 -6.98 18.52 -1.75
C THR A 385 -6.37 18.38 -0.36
N ILE A 386 -6.70 17.31 0.36
CA ILE A 386 -6.22 17.07 1.72
C ILE A 386 -5.22 15.92 1.73
N PHE A 387 -4.00 16.18 2.13
CA PHE A 387 -2.96 15.17 2.35
C PHE A 387 -2.85 14.80 3.83
N ILE A 388 -2.68 13.52 4.10
CA ILE A 388 -2.35 12.95 5.41
C ILE A 388 -1.11 12.06 5.25
N PRO A 389 0.08 12.65 5.15
CA PRO A 389 1.29 11.92 4.80
C PRO A 389 1.79 11.03 5.94
N PRO A 390 1.74 9.69 5.81
CA PRO A 390 2.29 8.80 6.82
C PRO A 390 3.79 9.03 7.07
N ALA A 391 4.55 9.45 6.04
CA ALA A 391 5.97 9.73 6.15
C ALA A 391 6.31 10.90 7.11
N THR A 392 5.34 11.69 7.51
CA THR A 392 5.50 12.75 8.52
C THR A 392 4.78 12.40 9.81
N LEU A 393 3.52 11.97 9.72
CA LEU A 393 2.70 11.59 10.90
C LEU A 393 3.33 10.48 11.74
N ASN A 394 4.01 9.54 11.10
CA ASN A 394 4.69 8.43 11.79
C ASN A 394 6.00 8.84 12.47
N TYR A 395 6.49 10.05 12.21
CA TYR A 395 7.72 10.61 12.79
C TYR A 395 7.46 11.77 13.73
N ASP A 396 6.22 12.01 14.11
CA ASP A 396 5.84 13.07 15.05
C ASP A 396 6.36 12.75 16.47
N GLU A 397 7.38 13.49 16.92
CA GLU A 397 8.08 13.26 18.19
C GLU A 397 7.21 13.58 19.42
N ASN A 398 6.07 14.23 19.26
CA ASN A 398 5.09 14.35 20.33
C ASN A 398 4.47 13.00 20.73
N TYR A 399 4.52 12.01 19.83
CA TYR A 399 3.94 10.69 20.03
C TYR A 399 4.94 9.54 19.88
N VAL A 400 6.07 9.78 19.24
CA VAL A 400 7.07 8.75 18.93
C VAL A 400 8.46 9.23 19.32
N THR A 401 8.91 8.87 20.51
CA THR A 401 10.27 9.19 20.99
C THR A 401 11.31 8.55 20.06
N ASP A 402 12.41 9.26 19.77
CA ASP A 402 13.47 8.81 18.86
C ASP A 402 12.91 8.32 17.52
N SER A 403 12.07 9.14 16.92
CA SER A 403 11.28 8.79 15.74
C SER A 403 12.10 8.33 14.53
N SER A 404 13.37 8.75 14.44
CA SER A 404 14.31 8.38 13.37
C SER A 404 14.95 6.99 13.54
N THR A 405 14.86 6.41 14.76
CA THR A 405 15.47 5.11 15.10
C THR A 405 14.47 3.98 14.92
N TYR A 406 14.89 2.89 14.26
CA TYR A 406 14.12 1.65 14.20
C TYR A 406 14.19 0.96 15.57
N ASN A 407 13.07 0.89 16.25
CA ASN A 407 12.97 0.30 17.58
C ASN A 407 11.59 -0.34 17.81
N PRO A 408 11.43 -1.65 17.59
CA PRO A 408 10.20 -2.39 17.85
C PRO A 408 9.72 -2.33 19.31
N ASP A 409 10.62 -2.16 20.27
CA ASP A 409 10.30 -2.17 21.71
C ASP A 409 9.27 -1.09 22.09
N ARG A 410 9.16 -0.01 21.29
CA ARG A 410 8.15 1.04 21.49
C ARG A 410 6.70 0.54 21.46
N TYR A 411 6.45 -0.60 20.82
CA TYR A 411 5.14 -1.19 20.68
C TYR A 411 4.81 -2.28 21.71
N LEU A 412 5.74 -2.59 22.64
CA LEU A 412 5.47 -3.58 23.70
C LEU A 412 4.16 -3.32 24.47
N PRO A 413 3.79 -2.05 24.79
CA PRO A 413 2.52 -1.77 25.48
C PRO A 413 1.25 -2.10 24.67
N THR A 414 1.37 -2.26 23.36
CA THR A 414 0.24 -2.53 22.43
C THR A 414 0.53 -3.69 21.49
N ALA A 415 1.44 -4.56 21.90
CA ALA A 415 1.94 -5.66 21.07
C ALA A 415 0.86 -6.71 20.73
N ASP A 416 -0.10 -6.89 21.62
CA ASP A 416 -1.24 -7.80 21.48
C ASP A 416 -2.42 -7.21 20.69
N ARG A 417 -2.36 -5.91 20.33
CA ARG A 417 -3.44 -5.22 19.60
C ARG A 417 -3.12 -5.12 18.11
N LEU A 418 -4.11 -5.38 17.30
CA LEU A 418 -4.03 -5.25 15.85
C LEU A 418 -4.19 -3.80 15.39
N ALA A 419 -3.59 -3.43 14.25
CA ALA A 419 -3.71 -2.10 13.66
C ALA A 419 -5.16 -1.64 13.39
N PRO A 420 -6.12 -2.50 12.99
CA PRO A 420 -7.53 -2.12 12.89
C PRO A 420 -8.12 -1.61 14.21
N GLU A 421 -7.78 -2.23 15.33
CA GLU A 421 -8.28 -1.84 16.67
C GLU A 421 -7.74 -0.47 17.06
N LEU A 422 -6.43 -0.27 16.89
CA LEU A 422 -5.77 1.01 17.18
C LEU A 422 -6.24 2.11 16.24
N SER A 423 -6.47 1.79 14.97
CA SER A 423 -6.99 2.74 13.98
C SER A 423 -8.45 3.14 14.21
N ALA A 424 -9.23 2.29 14.86
CA ALA A 424 -10.62 2.55 15.22
C ALA A 424 -10.78 3.21 16.59
N SER A 425 -9.69 3.31 17.38
CA SER A 425 -9.72 3.94 18.71
C SER A 425 -10.20 5.39 18.62
N SER A 426 -10.97 5.82 19.62
CA SER A 426 -11.35 7.22 19.80
C SER A 426 -10.19 8.09 20.30
N LYS A 427 -9.14 7.45 20.80
CA LYS A 427 -7.92 8.09 21.28
C LYS A 427 -6.87 8.06 20.16
N TYR A 428 -6.71 9.18 19.48
CA TYR A 428 -5.75 9.30 18.37
C TYR A 428 -4.28 9.19 18.83
N GLU A 429 -4.02 9.42 20.10
CA GLU A 429 -2.72 9.29 20.73
C GLU A 429 -2.22 7.83 20.78
N GLU A 430 -3.16 6.87 20.94
CA GLU A 430 -2.84 5.44 21.02
C GLU A 430 -2.58 4.82 19.65
N ARG A 431 -2.75 5.57 18.57
CA ARG A 431 -2.57 5.04 17.23
C ARG A 431 -1.12 4.70 16.95
N ASP A 432 -0.86 3.49 16.46
CA ASP A 432 0.48 2.99 16.16
C ASP A 432 1.14 3.72 14.96
N HIS A 433 0.50 3.69 13.79
CA HIS A 433 0.97 4.36 12.58
C HIS A 433 -0.19 4.70 11.63
N TYR A 434 0.10 5.51 10.61
CA TYR A 434 -0.87 5.95 9.61
C TYR A 434 -0.75 5.25 8.25
N SER A 435 0.03 4.17 8.15
CA SER A 435 0.31 3.48 6.87
C SER A 435 -0.92 2.88 6.21
N TYR A 436 -1.99 2.61 6.97
CA TYR A 436 -3.29 2.21 6.43
C TYR A 436 -4.26 3.36 6.16
N GLY A 437 -3.82 4.62 6.27
CA GLY A 437 -4.67 5.80 6.11
C GLY A 437 -5.61 6.04 7.30
N ALA A 438 -6.63 6.89 7.18
CA ALA A 438 -7.57 7.24 8.24
C ALA A 438 -8.99 7.42 7.73
N GLY A 439 -9.97 7.40 8.67
CA GLY A 439 -11.37 7.70 8.43
C GLY A 439 -12.06 6.74 7.46
N ARG A 440 -13.03 7.26 6.71
CA ARG A 440 -13.88 6.44 5.82
C ARG A 440 -13.17 5.87 4.59
N ARG A 441 -11.90 6.24 4.36
CA ARG A 441 -11.05 5.76 3.26
C ARG A 441 -9.89 4.88 3.75
N MET A 442 -9.87 4.52 5.02
CA MET A 442 -8.88 3.59 5.57
C MET A 442 -8.83 2.30 4.74
N CYS A 443 -7.66 1.68 4.66
CA CYS A 443 -7.43 0.47 3.88
C CYS A 443 -8.46 -0.61 4.18
N VAL A 444 -9.14 -1.10 3.15
CA VAL A 444 -10.15 -2.16 3.29
C VAL A 444 -9.52 -3.54 3.50
N GLY A 445 -8.28 -3.71 3.03
CA GLY A 445 -7.50 -4.95 3.15
C GLY A 445 -6.66 -5.05 4.43
N ILE A 446 -6.81 -4.13 5.39
CA ILE A 446 -5.96 -4.06 6.59
C ILE A 446 -5.87 -5.40 7.34
N HIS A 447 -6.99 -6.11 7.48
CA HIS A 447 -7.03 -7.42 8.16
C HIS A 447 -6.29 -8.51 7.38
N LEU A 448 -6.39 -8.52 6.05
CA LEU A 448 -5.65 -9.46 5.21
C LEU A 448 -4.15 -9.16 5.25
N ALA A 449 -3.78 -7.88 5.14
CA ALA A 449 -2.40 -7.43 5.14
C ALA A 449 -1.67 -7.81 6.43
N GLU A 450 -2.27 -7.52 7.60
CA GLU A 450 -1.68 -7.88 8.89
C GLU A 450 -1.45 -9.37 9.03
N ARG A 451 -2.47 -10.19 8.73
CA ARG A 451 -2.38 -11.64 8.87
C ARG A 451 -1.33 -12.24 7.93
N SER A 452 -1.26 -11.75 6.71
CA SER A 452 -0.28 -12.23 5.72
C SER A 452 1.14 -11.85 6.11
N GLN A 453 1.37 -10.59 6.48
CA GLN A 453 2.69 -10.11 6.90
C GLN A 453 3.15 -10.82 8.18
N TRP A 454 2.26 -10.95 9.16
CA TRP A 454 2.61 -11.60 10.42
C TRP A 454 3.03 -13.05 10.21
N ARG A 455 2.26 -13.84 9.41
CA ARG A 455 2.62 -15.22 9.11
C ARG A 455 3.98 -15.32 8.41
N MET A 456 4.22 -14.51 7.39
CA MET A 456 5.49 -14.52 6.66
C MET A 456 6.67 -14.21 7.59
N ILE A 457 6.58 -13.14 8.39
CA ILE A 457 7.69 -12.73 9.25
C ILE A 457 7.87 -13.66 10.45
N ALA A 458 6.78 -14.14 11.08
CA ALA A 458 6.87 -15.08 12.19
C ALA A 458 7.55 -16.40 11.77
N GLN A 459 7.12 -16.99 10.65
CA GLN A 459 7.70 -18.22 10.13
C GLN A 459 9.14 -18.00 9.64
N MET A 460 9.44 -16.86 9.02
CA MET A 460 10.79 -16.52 8.57
C MET A 460 11.76 -16.39 9.75
N LEU A 461 11.37 -15.68 10.82
CA LEU A 461 12.19 -15.53 12.04
C LEU A 461 12.37 -16.84 12.80
N TRP A 462 11.37 -17.72 12.73
CA TRP A 462 11.46 -19.05 13.32
C TRP A 462 12.40 -19.97 12.53
N ALA A 463 12.35 -19.93 11.20
CA ALA A 463 13.08 -20.88 10.35
C ALA A 463 14.50 -20.42 10.00
N PHE A 464 14.75 -19.11 9.89
CA PHE A 464 15.96 -18.57 9.29
C PHE A 464 16.62 -17.46 10.11
N ASN A 465 17.94 -17.33 9.94
CA ASN A 465 18.70 -16.12 10.21
C ASN A 465 18.67 -15.24 8.97
N ILE A 466 18.36 -13.96 9.15
CA ILE A 466 18.41 -12.95 8.10
C ILE A 466 19.68 -12.13 8.35
N GLU A 467 20.67 -12.30 7.48
CA GLU A 467 22.02 -11.77 7.68
C GLU A 467 22.40 -10.83 6.53
N PRO A 468 23.30 -9.87 6.78
CA PRO A 468 23.91 -9.10 5.69
C PRO A 468 24.60 -10.04 4.68
N GLU A 469 24.65 -9.61 3.42
CA GLU A 469 25.47 -10.27 2.40
C GLU A 469 26.96 -10.15 2.75
N ILE A 470 27.76 -11.13 2.35
CA ILE A 470 29.23 -11.11 2.55
C ILE A 470 29.90 -10.48 1.34
N GLY A 471 30.69 -9.46 1.61
CA GLY A 471 31.46 -8.77 0.58
C GLY A 471 32.63 -9.60 0.03
N PRO A 472 33.27 -9.14 -1.04
CA PRO A 472 34.45 -9.79 -1.63
C PRO A 472 35.65 -9.88 -0.68
N ASP A 473 35.68 -9.07 0.36
CA ASP A 473 36.67 -9.04 1.44
C ASP A 473 36.40 -10.07 2.55
N GLY A 474 35.28 -10.78 2.46
CA GLY A 474 34.84 -11.77 3.46
C GLY A 474 34.09 -11.18 4.65
N GLU A 475 33.87 -9.85 4.67
CA GLU A 475 33.19 -9.16 5.77
C GLU A 475 31.70 -8.91 5.43
N PRO A 476 30.82 -8.80 6.46
CA PRO A 476 29.44 -8.46 6.24
C PRO A 476 29.27 -7.05 5.61
N MET A 477 28.52 -6.97 4.53
CA MET A 477 28.23 -5.71 3.87
C MET A 477 27.31 -4.81 4.73
N GLU A 478 27.51 -3.49 4.65
CA GLU A 478 26.63 -2.54 5.32
C GLU A 478 25.19 -2.62 4.77
N VAL A 479 24.22 -2.88 5.64
CA VAL A 479 22.80 -2.84 5.28
C VAL A 479 22.27 -1.41 5.40
N LYS A 480 22.07 -0.77 4.25
CA LYS A 480 21.49 0.58 4.18
C LYS A 480 19.97 0.50 4.26
N THR A 481 19.38 1.43 5.03
CA THR A 481 17.92 1.51 5.22
C THR A 481 17.39 2.94 5.02
N GLY A 482 18.23 3.84 4.48
CA GLY A 482 17.85 5.22 4.13
C GLY A 482 16.86 5.29 2.96
N TYR A 483 16.34 6.48 2.67
CA TYR A 483 15.44 6.67 1.52
C TYR A 483 16.16 6.47 0.17
N ASP A 484 17.48 6.59 0.12
CA ASP A 484 18.31 6.36 -1.06
C ASP A 484 18.23 4.93 -1.62
N VAL A 485 17.91 3.95 -0.77
CA VAL A 485 17.71 2.54 -1.17
C VAL A 485 16.23 2.18 -1.42
N TYR A 486 15.34 3.17 -1.48
CA TYR A 486 13.93 3.00 -1.81
C TYR A 486 13.60 3.63 -3.16
N GLU A 487 12.58 3.09 -3.83
CA GLU A 487 12.03 3.71 -5.03
C GLU A 487 11.30 5.00 -4.68
N ASP A 488 11.44 6.01 -5.53
CA ASP A 488 10.66 7.24 -5.44
C ASP A 488 9.41 7.11 -6.32
N GLY A 489 8.26 6.96 -5.69
CA GLY A 489 7.01 6.75 -6.41
C GLY A 489 5.77 6.92 -5.53
N PHE A 490 4.63 6.54 -6.08
CA PHE A 490 3.39 6.45 -5.31
C PHE A 490 3.50 5.38 -4.21
N LEU A 491 4.14 4.24 -4.55
CA LEU A 491 4.55 3.22 -3.61
C LEU A 491 6.07 3.31 -3.42
N ASN A 492 6.54 3.35 -2.18
CA ASN A 492 7.96 3.32 -1.85
C ASN A 492 8.36 1.91 -1.42
N GLY A 493 8.78 1.10 -2.37
CA GLY A 493 9.39 -0.20 -2.11
C GLY A 493 10.91 -0.10 -1.99
N PRO A 494 11.59 -1.01 -1.28
CA PRO A 494 13.03 -1.10 -1.35
C PRO A 494 13.45 -1.49 -2.78
N LYS A 495 14.50 -0.83 -3.28
CA LYS A 495 15.20 -1.24 -4.49
C LYS A 495 15.77 -2.63 -4.29
N ASP A 496 16.22 -3.27 -5.36
CA ASP A 496 16.87 -4.57 -5.24
C ASP A 496 18.05 -4.50 -4.26
N TYR A 497 18.06 -5.42 -3.32
CA TYR A 497 19.08 -5.57 -2.29
C TYR A 497 19.36 -7.05 -2.05
N MET A 498 20.52 -7.36 -1.47
CA MET A 498 20.91 -8.71 -1.15
C MET A 498 21.01 -8.90 0.36
N VAL A 499 20.51 -10.02 0.82
CA VAL A 499 20.67 -10.53 2.19
C VAL A 499 20.83 -12.05 2.12
N ARG A 500 21.47 -12.62 3.11
CA ARG A 500 21.57 -14.07 3.29
C ARG A 500 20.41 -14.54 4.16
N ILE A 501 19.71 -15.55 3.68
CA ILE A 501 18.65 -16.23 4.42
C ILE A 501 19.17 -17.63 4.71
N VAL A 502 19.56 -17.88 5.96
CA VAL A 502 20.27 -19.08 6.38
C VAL A 502 19.39 -19.86 7.37
N PRO A 503 19.11 -21.17 7.18
CA PRO A 503 18.36 -21.94 8.15
C PRO A 503 19.00 -21.88 9.54
N ARG A 504 18.19 -21.71 10.59
CA ARG A 504 18.67 -21.67 11.98
C ARG A 504 19.31 -23.00 12.43
N SER A 505 18.77 -24.10 11.93
CA SER A 505 19.37 -25.45 12.10
C SER A 505 18.75 -26.40 11.08
N GLU A 506 19.35 -27.59 10.91
CA GLU A 506 18.80 -28.66 10.05
C GLU A 506 17.41 -29.09 10.53
N LYS A 507 17.17 -29.13 11.85
CA LYS A 507 15.85 -29.48 12.41
C LYS A 507 14.76 -28.51 11.93
N HIS A 508 15.03 -27.18 11.90
CA HIS A 508 14.09 -26.19 11.36
C HIS A 508 13.87 -26.42 9.85
N ALA A 509 14.93 -26.71 9.10
CA ALA A 509 14.84 -27.01 7.68
C ALA A 509 14.00 -28.27 7.38
N GLU A 510 14.13 -29.32 8.18
CA GLU A 510 13.32 -30.55 8.09
C GLU A 510 11.83 -30.24 8.32
N VAL A 511 11.49 -29.44 9.34
CA VAL A 511 10.10 -29.04 9.62
C VAL A 511 9.53 -28.21 8.47
N VAL A 512 10.30 -27.28 7.89
CA VAL A 512 9.86 -26.51 6.71
C VAL A 512 9.52 -27.45 5.55
N ARG A 513 10.40 -28.42 5.23
CA ARG A 513 10.16 -29.40 4.15
C ARG A 513 8.91 -30.24 4.41
N ALA A 514 8.77 -30.76 5.64
CA ALA A 514 7.65 -31.60 6.03
C ALA A 514 6.31 -30.82 5.95
N THR A 515 6.27 -29.63 6.55
CA THR A 515 5.04 -28.81 6.55
C THR A 515 4.63 -28.38 5.13
N PHE A 516 5.61 -28.06 4.27
CA PHE A 516 5.29 -27.77 2.87
C PHE A 516 4.70 -28.99 2.17
N ALA A 517 5.31 -30.16 2.30
CA ALA A 517 4.82 -31.40 1.69
C ALA A 517 3.39 -31.78 2.16
N GLU A 518 3.05 -31.49 3.41
CA GLU A 518 1.70 -31.68 3.95
C GLU A 518 0.66 -30.71 3.34
N THR A 519 1.06 -29.46 3.06
CA THR A 519 0.14 -28.40 2.61
C THR A 519 0.14 -28.17 1.10
N GLU A 520 1.10 -28.71 0.37
CA GLU A 520 1.17 -28.60 -1.10
C GLU A 520 -0.09 -29.12 -1.81
N PRO A 521 -0.70 -30.25 -1.40
CA PRO A 521 -1.95 -30.73 -2.02
C PRO A 521 -3.11 -29.72 -1.92
N ASP A 522 -3.15 -28.91 -0.87
CA ASP A 522 -4.18 -27.88 -0.69
C ASP A 522 -4.08 -26.77 -1.77
N LEU A 523 -2.89 -26.60 -2.33
CA LEU A 523 -2.63 -25.59 -3.36
C LEU A 523 -2.98 -26.09 -4.77
N ALA A 524 -2.92 -27.39 -5.03
CA ALA A 524 -3.15 -28.00 -6.33
C ALA A 524 -4.56 -27.65 -6.90
N ARG A 525 -5.56 -27.55 -6.03
CA ARG A 525 -6.93 -27.19 -6.45
C ARG A 525 -7.06 -25.77 -7.05
N TRP A 526 -6.04 -24.93 -6.89
CA TRP A 526 -6.06 -23.55 -7.35
C TRP A 526 -5.23 -23.30 -8.64
N GLU A 527 -4.63 -24.33 -9.17
CA GLU A 527 -3.84 -24.28 -10.40
C GLU A 527 -4.67 -24.08 -11.69
#